data_1ff0ee04cc69a1c3565db3f2cdf1bd4f
#
_entry.id   1ff0ee04cc69a1c3565db3f2cdf1bd4f
#
_cell.length_a   1.000
_cell.length_b   1.000
_cell.length_c   1.000
_cell.angle_alpha   90.00
_cell.angle_beta   90.00
_cell.angle_gamma   90.00
#
_symmetry.space_group_name_H-M   'P 1'
#
loop_
_entity.id
_entity.type
_entity.pdbx_description
1 polymer ?
#
loop_
_entity_poly.entity_id
_entity_poly.type
_entity_poly.pdbx_seq_one_letter_code
_entity_poly.pdbx_strand_id
1 'polypeptide(L)'
;MKYFLIIIFFLLSINAQASIKSMYVAGGCFWCVEEVYEEVDGILNVYSGYTGGHVENPTYQEVVLGNTGHIEAVEINYDSSLVNEEQLVKLLFLNIDPFDEGGQFCDRGYSYKSAFFTNDEKLKKIINDYILKIENNHNQKVQTLVLPFKTFYLAEDYHQDYYKKNPIRYNYYKYSCGREQRIKQLRINLR
;
A
#
# COMPACT_ATOMS: atom_id res chain seq x y z
N MET A 1 2.15 -52.13 -45.45
CA MET A 1 1.32 -51.59 -44.35
C MET A 1 2.09 -50.54 -43.62
N LYS A 2 1.73 -49.27 -43.80
CA LYS A 2 2.37 -48.12 -43.09
C LYS A 2 1.51 -47.78 -41.86
N TYR A 3 2.03 -47.98 -40.68
CA TYR A 3 1.36 -47.56 -39.44
C TYR A 3 1.60 -46.06 -39.23
N PHE A 4 0.51 -45.30 -39.24
CA PHE A 4 0.50 -43.87 -38.93
C PHE A 4 0.35 -43.71 -37.39
N LEU A 5 1.40 -43.31 -36.71
CA LEU A 5 1.37 -43.06 -35.27
C LEU A 5 0.76 -41.67 -35.05
N ILE A 6 -0.47 -41.60 -34.54
CA ILE A 6 -1.13 -40.36 -34.14
C ILE A 6 -0.63 -40.04 -32.72
N ILE A 7 0.24 -39.05 -32.59
CA ILE A 7 0.66 -38.46 -31.28
C ILE A 7 -0.43 -37.47 -30.88
N ILE A 8 -1.26 -37.83 -29.91
CA ILE A 8 -2.24 -36.94 -29.31
C ILE A 8 -1.48 -36.08 -28.29
N PHE A 9 -1.26 -34.82 -28.62
CA PHE A 9 -0.73 -33.83 -27.69
C PHE A 9 -1.85 -33.40 -26.69
N PHE A 10 -1.81 -33.93 -25.49
CA PHE A 10 -2.69 -33.47 -24.39
C PHE A 10 -2.16 -32.14 -23.91
N LEU A 11 -2.77 -31.04 -24.38
CA LEU A 11 -2.54 -29.70 -23.79
C LEU A 11 -3.18 -29.69 -22.41
N LEU A 12 -2.36 -29.89 -21.37
CA LEU A 12 -2.75 -29.61 -19.99
C LEU A 12 -2.88 -28.09 -19.86
N SER A 13 -4.12 -27.59 -19.93
CA SER A 13 -4.45 -26.22 -19.57
C SER A 13 -4.24 -26.09 -18.06
N ILE A 14 -3.10 -25.51 -17.66
CA ILE A 14 -2.89 -25.07 -16.27
C ILE A 14 -3.85 -23.91 -16.05
N ASN A 15 -5.02 -24.17 -15.47
CA ASN A 15 -5.86 -23.11 -14.96
C ASN A 15 -5.14 -22.48 -13.77
N ALA A 16 -4.47 -21.34 -13.99
CA ALA A 16 -4.03 -20.49 -12.91
C ALA A 16 -5.30 -19.98 -12.19
N GLN A 17 -5.61 -20.58 -11.05
CA GLN A 17 -6.72 -20.13 -10.24
C GLN A 17 -6.31 -18.81 -9.57
N ALA A 18 -7.09 -17.76 -9.79
CA ALA A 18 -6.92 -16.48 -9.14
C ALA A 18 -6.89 -16.70 -7.61
N SER A 19 -5.82 -16.26 -6.96
CA SER A 19 -5.70 -16.31 -5.51
C SER A 19 -5.79 -14.89 -4.98
N ILE A 20 -6.98 -14.51 -4.50
CA ILE A 20 -7.24 -13.20 -3.91
C ILE A 20 -6.55 -13.13 -2.55
N LYS A 21 -5.75 -12.09 -2.36
CA LYS A 21 -5.06 -11.78 -1.13
C LYS A 21 -5.32 -10.34 -0.71
N SER A 22 -5.06 -10.02 0.57
CA SER A 22 -5.13 -8.66 1.10
C SER A 22 -3.77 -8.22 1.63
N MET A 23 -3.46 -6.93 1.43
CA MET A 23 -2.32 -6.23 2.03
C MET A 23 -2.80 -4.95 2.68
N TYR A 24 -2.21 -4.58 3.82
CA TYR A 24 -2.58 -3.39 4.59
C TYR A 24 -1.37 -2.46 4.70
N VAL A 25 -1.51 -1.23 4.20
CA VAL A 25 -0.42 -0.26 4.17
C VAL A 25 -0.89 1.15 4.50
N ALA A 26 0.03 1.98 4.96
CA ALA A 26 -0.17 3.39 5.24
C ALA A 26 0.94 4.25 4.61
N GLY A 27 0.59 5.42 4.10
CA GLY A 27 1.52 6.32 3.43
C GLY A 27 1.11 7.80 3.51
N GLY A 28 0.66 8.26 4.69
CA GLY A 28 0.03 9.56 4.90
C GLY A 28 -1.44 9.53 4.52
N CYS A 29 -1.95 10.57 3.88
CA CYS A 29 -3.33 10.62 3.43
C CYS A 29 -3.72 9.38 2.62
N PHE A 30 -4.70 8.63 3.11
CA PHE A 30 -5.16 7.37 2.49
C PHE A 30 -5.75 7.58 1.08
N TRP A 31 -6.35 8.74 0.75
CA TRP A 31 -6.82 9.04 -0.62
C TRP A 31 -5.69 8.94 -1.66
N CYS A 32 -4.48 9.41 -1.29
CA CYS A 32 -3.33 9.34 -2.18
C CYS A 32 -2.78 7.92 -2.31
N VAL A 33 -2.87 7.13 -1.26
CA VAL A 33 -2.44 5.72 -1.27
C VAL A 33 -3.44 4.89 -2.06
N GLU A 34 -4.75 5.11 -1.88
CA GLU A 34 -5.83 4.48 -2.64
C GLU A 34 -5.65 4.69 -4.14
N GLU A 35 -5.49 5.96 -4.60
CA GLU A 35 -5.22 6.28 -6.02
C GLU A 35 -4.04 5.48 -6.58
N VAL A 36 -2.90 5.46 -5.87
CA VAL A 36 -1.67 4.81 -6.34
C VAL A 36 -1.85 3.31 -6.55
N TYR A 37 -2.58 2.64 -5.67
CA TYR A 37 -2.76 1.19 -5.79
C TYR A 37 -3.86 0.82 -6.78
N GLU A 38 -4.92 1.60 -6.91
CA GLU A 38 -5.99 1.33 -7.87
C GLU A 38 -5.55 1.43 -9.34
N GLU A 39 -4.44 2.12 -9.62
CA GLU A 39 -3.86 2.19 -10.97
C GLU A 39 -3.06 0.94 -11.39
N VAL A 40 -2.92 -0.06 -10.50
CA VAL A 40 -2.10 -1.25 -10.75
C VAL A 40 -2.93 -2.40 -11.29
N ASP A 41 -2.51 -2.97 -12.42
CA ASP A 41 -3.12 -4.18 -12.97
C ASP A 41 -3.03 -5.34 -11.96
N GLY A 42 -4.14 -6.02 -11.73
CA GLY A 42 -4.25 -7.11 -10.76
C GLY A 42 -4.78 -6.66 -9.38
N ILE A 43 -4.94 -5.37 -9.13
CA ILE A 43 -5.67 -4.88 -7.97
C ILE A 43 -7.17 -4.98 -8.25
N LEU A 44 -7.91 -5.54 -7.30
CA LEU A 44 -9.35 -5.75 -7.40
C LEU A 44 -10.13 -4.64 -6.73
N ASN A 45 -9.71 -4.26 -5.51
CA ASN A 45 -10.32 -3.19 -4.73
C ASN A 45 -9.26 -2.59 -3.79
N VAL A 46 -9.38 -1.30 -3.52
CA VAL A 46 -8.66 -0.62 -2.44
C VAL A 46 -9.68 0.11 -1.57
N TYR A 47 -9.56 -0.05 -0.25
CA TYR A 47 -10.46 0.59 0.70
C TYR A 47 -9.67 1.46 1.66
N SER A 48 -10.05 2.72 1.79
CA SER A 48 -9.51 3.63 2.80
C SER A 48 -10.07 3.30 4.18
N GLY A 49 -9.22 3.34 5.22
CA GLY A 49 -9.62 3.00 6.58
C GLY A 49 -8.55 3.27 7.63
N TYR A 50 -8.70 2.62 8.77
CA TYR A 50 -7.89 2.82 9.96
C TYR A 50 -7.43 1.48 10.54
N THR A 51 -6.15 1.40 10.95
CA THR A 51 -5.62 0.20 11.61
C THR A 51 -4.45 0.53 12.56
N GLY A 52 -4.03 -0.45 13.34
CA GLY A 52 -2.89 -0.37 14.25
C GLY A 52 -3.19 0.19 15.64
N GLY A 53 -4.35 0.83 15.83
CA GLY A 53 -4.75 1.44 17.08
C GLY A 53 -5.42 0.49 18.08
N HIS A 54 -6.06 1.09 19.09
CA HIS A 54 -6.69 0.39 20.22
C HIS A 54 -8.17 0.75 20.42
N VAL A 55 -8.67 1.77 19.71
CA VAL A 55 -10.10 2.16 19.76
C VAL A 55 -10.87 1.32 18.75
N GLU A 56 -11.99 0.71 19.18
CA GLU A 56 -12.87 -0.03 18.29
C GLU A 56 -13.80 0.92 17.52
N ASN A 57 -13.99 0.64 16.23
CA ASN A 57 -14.84 1.43 15.32
C ASN A 57 -14.58 2.95 15.41
N PRO A 58 -13.32 3.39 15.24
CA PRO A 58 -12.98 4.79 15.36
C PRO A 58 -13.62 5.62 14.24
N THR A 59 -13.96 6.86 14.53
CA THR A 59 -14.35 7.86 13.53
C THR A 59 -13.12 8.58 13.00
N TYR A 60 -13.24 9.21 11.82
CA TYR A 60 -12.18 10.04 11.23
C TYR A 60 -11.70 11.13 12.21
N GLN A 61 -12.64 11.84 12.87
CA GLN A 61 -12.28 12.88 13.83
C GLN A 61 -11.44 12.36 14.99
N GLU A 62 -11.76 11.18 15.52
CA GLU A 62 -10.99 10.58 16.62
C GLU A 62 -9.58 10.18 16.16
N VAL A 63 -9.44 9.65 14.94
CA VAL A 63 -8.14 9.25 14.39
C VAL A 63 -7.24 10.45 14.17
N VAL A 64 -7.74 11.53 13.55
CA VAL A 64 -6.92 12.73 13.28
C VAL A 64 -6.58 13.52 14.56
N LEU A 65 -7.36 13.39 15.64
CA LEU A 65 -7.00 13.91 16.96
C LEU A 65 -5.83 13.16 17.60
N GLY A 66 -5.47 11.96 17.08
CA GLY A 66 -4.26 11.25 17.48
C GLY A 66 -4.38 10.39 18.75
N ASN A 67 -5.57 10.30 19.37
CA ASN A 67 -5.75 9.57 20.64
C ASN A 67 -6.13 8.09 20.49
N THR A 68 -6.39 7.62 19.27
CA THR A 68 -6.84 6.25 18.99
C THR A 68 -5.69 5.27 18.78
N GLY A 69 -4.48 5.77 18.50
CA GLY A 69 -3.35 4.97 18.06
C GLY A 69 -3.50 4.39 16.64
N HIS A 70 -4.59 4.71 15.94
CA HIS A 70 -4.78 4.30 14.55
C HIS A 70 -3.99 5.18 13.59
N ILE A 71 -3.66 4.58 12.44
CA ILE A 71 -3.03 5.22 11.29
C ILE A 71 -4.02 5.15 10.13
N GLU A 72 -4.11 6.22 9.32
CA GLU A 72 -4.79 6.18 8.05
C GLU A 72 -4.11 5.16 7.14
N ALA A 73 -4.85 4.18 6.68
CA ALA A 73 -4.33 3.05 5.93
C ALA A 73 -5.28 2.66 4.80
N VAL A 74 -4.79 1.81 3.91
CA VAL A 74 -5.63 1.16 2.91
C VAL A 74 -5.55 -0.35 3.04
N GLU A 75 -6.68 -1.02 2.81
CA GLU A 75 -6.77 -2.45 2.50
C GLU A 75 -6.72 -2.61 0.99
N ILE A 76 -5.78 -3.41 0.50
CA ILE A 76 -5.55 -3.66 -0.92
C ILE A 76 -5.90 -5.13 -1.19
N ASN A 77 -6.97 -5.38 -1.94
CA ASN A 77 -7.34 -6.71 -2.38
C ASN A 77 -6.83 -6.93 -3.80
N TYR A 78 -6.03 -7.97 -4.02
CA TYR A 78 -5.34 -8.20 -5.28
C TYR A 78 -5.33 -9.67 -5.70
N ASP A 79 -5.23 -9.89 -7.01
CA ASP A 79 -5.00 -11.20 -7.60
C ASP A 79 -3.50 -11.50 -7.62
N SER A 80 -3.07 -12.43 -6.75
CA SER A 80 -1.65 -12.78 -6.62
C SER A 80 -1.08 -13.55 -7.82
N SER A 81 -1.90 -13.89 -8.81
CA SER A 81 -1.44 -14.40 -10.09
C SER A 81 -1.02 -13.30 -11.08
N LEU A 82 -1.47 -12.06 -10.86
CA LEU A 82 -1.20 -10.89 -11.70
C LEU A 82 -0.18 -9.95 -11.07
N VAL A 83 -0.26 -9.72 -9.76
CA VAL A 83 0.66 -8.83 -9.03
C VAL A 83 1.12 -9.50 -7.73
N ASN A 84 2.40 -9.36 -7.38
CA ASN A 84 2.98 -9.99 -6.21
C ASN A 84 3.27 -8.99 -5.08
N GLU A 85 3.52 -9.52 -3.88
CA GLU A 85 3.78 -8.74 -2.67
C GLU A 85 4.99 -7.82 -2.81
N GLU A 86 6.04 -8.25 -3.52
CA GLU A 86 7.25 -7.46 -3.73
C GLU A 86 6.96 -6.21 -4.57
N GLN A 87 6.13 -6.33 -5.62
CA GLN A 87 5.71 -5.20 -6.44
C GLN A 87 4.89 -4.19 -5.62
N LEU A 88 3.98 -4.66 -4.75
CA LEU A 88 3.16 -3.81 -3.90
C LEU A 88 4.00 -3.11 -2.81
N VAL A 89 4.94 -3.79 -2.19
CA VAL A 89 5.88 -3.20 -1.22
C VAL A 89 6.74 -2.13 -1.89
N LYS A 90 7.30 -2.43 -3.05
CA LYS A 90 8.08 -1.49 -3.85
C LYS A 90 7.27 -0.25 -4.21
N LEU A 91 6.01 -0.44 -4.59
CA LEU A 91 5.11 0.66 -4.98
C LEU A 91 4.91 1.64 -3.83
N LEU A 92 4.69 1.16 -2.59
CA LEU A 92 4.58 2.05 -1.44
C LEU A 92 5.84 2.89 -1.27
N PHE A 93 7.02 2.26 -1.23
CA PHE A 93 8.29 2.98 -1.02
C PHE A 93 8.60 4.01 -2.12
N LEU A 94 8.11 3.80 -3.34
CA LEU A 94 8.24 4.78 -4.43
C LEU A 94 7.29 5.97 -4.31
N ASN A 95 6.27 5.87 -3.43
CA ASN A 95 5.21 6.86 -3.28
C ASN A 95 5.13 7.50 -1.89
N ILE A 96 6.12 7.28 -1.03
CA ILE A 96 6.23 7.88 0.31
C ILE A 96 7.58 8.56 0.49
N ASP A 97 7.71 9.36 1.57
CA ASP A 97 9.01 9.71 2.15
C ASP A 97 9.33 8.70 3.26
N PRO A 98 10.18 7.70 3.01
CA PRO A 98 10.47 6.67 3.99
C PRO A 98 11.29 7.17 5.17
N PHE A 99 11.82 8.39 5.12
CA PHE A 99 12.66 9.00 6.14
C PHE A 99 11.91 9.96 7.05
N ASP A 100 10.64 10.25 6.77
CA ASP A 100 9.83 11.18 7.58
C ASP A 100 9.16 10.44 8.74
N GLU A 101 9.62 10.71 9.96
CA GLU A 101 9.05 10.11 11.18
C GLU A 101 7.82 10.83 11.72
N GLY A 102 7.59 12.07 11.28
CA GLY A 102 6.51 12.94 11.79
C GLY A 102 5.18 12.87 11.03
N GLY A 103 5.09 12.04 10.00
CA GLY A 103 3.93 11.94 9.12
C GLY A 103 4.36 11.75 7.67
N GLN A 104 3.60 12.29 6.72
CA GLN A 104 3.96 12.25 5.31
C GLN A 104 3.61 13.58 4.64
N PHE A 105 4.60 14.22 4.03
CA PHE A 105 4.44 15.48 3.29
C PHE A 105 3.81 16.60 4.15
N CYS A 106 2.62 17.08 3.78
CA CYS A 106 1.90 18.10 4.54
C CYS A 106 1.08 17.53 5.71
N ASP A 107 0.81 16.22 5.71
CA ASP A 107 0.03 15.57 6.75
C ASP A 107 0.93 15.18 7.92
N ARG A 108 0.67 15.74 9.08
CA ARG A 108 1.53 15.63 10.26
C ARG A 108 0.82 14.94 11.42
N GLY A 109 1.57 14.14 12.15
CA GLY A 109 1.09 13.38 13.30
C GLY A 109 1.15 11.88 13.12
N TYR A 110 0.89 11.14 14.21
CA TYR A 110 1.00 9.69 14.23
C TYR A 110 0.07 8.99 13.23
N SER A 111 -1.14 9.51 13.06
CA SER A 111 -2.15 8.99 12.13
C SER A 111 -1.72 9.04 10.66
N TYR A 112 -0.68 9.80 10.33
CA TYR A 112 -0.16 9.96 8.97
C TYR A 112 1.22 9.32 8.75
N LYS A 113 1.70 8.49 9.66
CA LYS A 113 2.96 7.76 9.47
C LYS A 113 2.83 6.73 8.35
N SER A 114 3.95 6.46 7.68
CA SER A 114 4.03 5.32 6.76
C SER A 114 4.20 4.02 7.52
N ALA A 115 3.48 2.97 7.10
CA ALA A 115 3.52 1.67 7.76
C ALA A 115 3.10 0.53 6.83
N PHE A 116 3.58 -0.68 7.17
CA PHE A 116 3.03 -1.95 6.73
C PHE A 116 2.43 -2.66 7.94
N PHE A 117 1.27 -3.31 7.77
CA PHE A 117 0.62 -4.09 8.81
C PHE A 117 0.52 -5.54 8.38
N THR A 118 1.26 -6.43 9.04
CA THR A 118 1.26 -7.84 8.66
C THR A 118 1.70 -8.76 9.80
N ASN A 119 1.18 -9.99 9.80
CA ASN A 119 1.63 -11.10 10.64
C ASN A 119 2.37 -12.18 9.82
N ASP A 120 2.46 -12.00 8.50
CA ASP A 120 3.17 -12.92 7.60
C ASP A 120 4.67 -12.65 7.62
N GLU A 121 5.45 -13.62 8.09
CA GLU A 121 6.91 -13.52 8.20
C GLU A 121 7.60 -13.40 6.83
N LYS A 122 7.02 -13.97 5.77
CA LYS A 122 7.54 -13.83 4.41
C LYS A 122 7.40 -12.40 3.91
N LEU A 123 6.23 -11.80 4.12
CA LEU A 123 6.00 -10.40 3.77
C LEU A 123 6.87 -9.46 4.60
N LYS A 124 7.02 -9.71 5.92
CA LYS A 124 7.95 -8.96 6.78
C LYS A 124 9.38 -9.00 6.24
N LYS A 125 9.83 -10.18 5.79
CA LYS A 125 11.17 -10.30 5.20
C LYS A 125 11.31 -9.45 3.95
N ILE A 126 10.36 -9.48 3.02
CA ILE A 126 10.35 -8.65 1.81
C ILE A 126 10.46 -7.17 2.19
N ILE A 127 9.62 -6.70 3.14
CA ILE A 127 9.62 -5.31 3.58
C ILE A 127 10.98 -4.91 4.15
N ASN A 128 11.55 -5.73 5.04
CA ASN A 128 12.84 -5.47 5.67
C ASN A 128 14.00 -5.46 4.65
N ASP A 129 13.97 -6.33 3.64
CA ASP A 129 14.96 -6.33 2.57
C ASP A 129 14.93 -5.00 1.79
N TYR A 130 13.73 -4.44 1.53
CA TYR A 130 13.60 -3.10 0.92
C TYR A 130 14.04 -1.97 1.86
N ILE A 131 13.72 -2.04 3.14
CA ILE A 131 14.19 -1.07 4.15
C ILE A 131 15.72 -1.03 4.14
N LEU A 132 16.38 -2.16 4.29
CA LEU A 132 17.84 -2.25 4.27
C LEU A 132 18.46 -1.72 2.97
N LYS A 133 17.82 -2.01 1.83
CA LYS A 133 18.27 -1.50 0.54
C LYS A 133 18.19 0.03 0.46
N ILE A 134 17.09 0.63 0.95
CA ILE A 134 16.90 2.08 0.99
C ILE A 134 17.92 2.72 1.93
N GLU A 135 18.09 2.19 3.14
CA GLU A 135 19.03 2.68 4.14
C GLU A 135 20.47 2.68 3.60
N ASN A 136 20.90 1.59 2.97
CA ASN A 136 22.22 1.48 2.36
C ASN A 136 22.43 2.47 1.21
N ASN A 137 21.41 2.67 0.37
CA ASN A 137 21.51 3.58 -0.78
C ASN A 137 21.54 5.05 -0.39
N HIS A 138 20.88 5.41 0.72
CA HIS A 138 20.72 6.80 1.15
C HIS A 138 21.54 7.16 2.38
N ASN A 139 22.20 6.19 3.04
CA ASN A 139 22.90 6.35 4.32
C ASN A 139 22.02 7.06 5.37
N GLN A 140 20.73 6.71 5.41
CA GLN A 140 19.72 7.30 6.29
C GLN A 140 18.76 6.22 6.76
N LYS A 141 18.37 6.28 8.05
CA LYS A 141 17.45 5.33 8.65
C LYS A 141 16.03 5.50 8.10
N VAL A 142 15.41 4.41 7.68
CA VAL A 142 14.00 4.37 7.29
C VAL A 142 13.12 4.44 8.54
N GLN A 143 12.09 5.29 8.49
CA GLN A 143 11.12 5.51 9.57
C GLN A 143 9.78 4.81 9.33
N THR A 144 9.60 4.19 8.17
CA THR A 144 8.41 3.39 7.86
C THR A 144 8.26 2.24 8.85
N LEU A 145 7.10 2.15 9.48
CA LEU A 145 6.82 1.17 10.53
C LEU A 145 6.47 -0.21 9.92
N VAL A 146 6.85 -1.28 10.62
CA VAL A 146 6.36 -2.65 10.34
C VAL A 146 5.64 -3.13 11.58
N LEU A 147 4.33 -3.15 11.54
CA LEU A 147 3.45 -3.40 12.67
C LEU A 147 2.66 -4.71 12.50
N PRO A 148 2.29 -5.39 13.61
CA PRO A 148 1.40 -6.53 13.52
C PRO A 148 0.02 -6.06 13.05
N PHE A 149 -0.57 -6.80 12.11
CA PHE A 149 -1.96 -6.59 11.72
C PHE A 149 -2.89 -7.14 12.81
N LYS A 150 -3.91 -6.37 13.17
CA LYS A 150 -4.97 -6.77 14.12
C LYS A 150 -6.34 -6.68 13.46
N THR A 151 -6.84 -5.47 13.27
CA THR A 151 -8.16 -5.19 12.70
C THR A 151 -8.06 -3.97 11.81
N PHE A 152 -8.74 -4.02 10.68
CA PHE A 152 -8.95 -2.86 9.80
C PHE A 152 -10.38 -2.38 9.97
N TYR A 153 -10.54 -1.08 10.18
CA TYR A 153 -11.82 -0.40 10.25
C TYR A 153 -12.00 0.44 8.99
N LEU A 154 -13.05 0.15 8.23
CA LEU A 154 -13.37 0.89 7.02
C LEU A 154 -13.66 2.35 7.38
N ALA A 155 -13.06 3.29 6.64
CA ALA A 155 -13.39 4.70 6.79
C ALA A 155 -14.78 4.99 6.19
N GLU A 156 -15.35 6.12 6.59
CA GLU A 156 -16.67 6.55 6.18
C GLU A 156 -16.79 6.65 4.64
N ASP A 157 -17.97 6.43 4.10
CA ASP A 157 -18.25 6.34 2.66
C ASP A 157 -17.75 7.56 1.85
N TYR A 158 -17.74 8.75 2.47
CA TYR A 158 -17.25 9.95 1.80
C TYR A 158 -15.73 9.98 1.61
N HIS A 159 -14.98 9.07 2.26
CA HIS A 159 -13.55 8.89 2.06
C HIS A 159 -13.21 7.90 0.95
N GLN A 160 -14.11 6.94 0.67
CA GLN A 160 -13.88 5.93 -0.38
C GLN A 160 -13.92 6.58 -1.76
N ASP A 161 -12.96 6.26 -2.63
CA ASP A 161 -12.84 6.83 -3.98
C ASP A 161 -12.81 8.38 -3.98
N TYR A 162 -12.28 9.00 -2.92
CA TYR A 162 -12.35 10.46 -2.79
C TYR A 162 -11.74 11.17 -4.00
N TYR A 163 -10.65 10.68 -4.55
CA TYR A 163 -9.98 11.25 -5.70
C TYR A 163 -10.84 11.21 -6.97
N LYS A 164 -11.72 10.20 -7.12
CA LYS A 164 -12.69 10.07 -8.22
C LYS A 164 -13.92 10.96 -7.98
N LYS A 165 -14.44 10.96 -6.74
CA LYS A 165 -15.66 11.68 -6.35
C LYS A 165 -15.45 13.20 -6.26
N ASN A 166 -14.23 13.64 -5.89
CA ASN A 166 -13.89 15.05 -5.65
C ASN A 166 -12.60 15.49 -6.37
N PRO A 167 -12.45 15.29 -7.69
CA PRO A 167 -11.17 15.42 -8.37
C PRO A 167 -10.53 16.80 -8.26
N ILE A 168 -11.33 17.88 -8.29
CA ILE A 168 -10.80 19.25 -8.20
C ILE A 168 -10.18 19.50 -6.82
N ARG A 169 -10.89 19.16 -5.73
CA ARG A 169 -10.39 19.34 -4.36
C ARG A 169 -9.21 18.44 -4.07
N TYR A 170 -9.25 17.20 -4.53
CA TYR A 170 -8.18 16.24 -4.37
C TYR A 170 -6.90 16.69 -5.09
N ASN A 171 -6.99 17.10 -6.35
CA ASN A 171 -5.83 17.56 -7.12
C ASN A 171 -5.21 18.83 -6.51
N TYR A 172 -6.03 19.76 -6.04
CA TYR A 172 -5.53 20.94 -5.32
C TYR A 172 -4.78 20.55 -4.04
N TYR A 173 -5.35 19.67 -3.23
CA TYR A 173 -4.71 19.15 -2.02
C TYR A 173 -3.38 18.45 -2.36
N LYS A 174 -3.38 17.47 -3.27
CA LYS A 174 -2.19 16.70 -3.68
C LYS A 174 -1.06 17.60 -4.16
N TYR A 175 -1.38 18.61 -4.98
CA TYR A 175 -0.42 19.59 -5.46
C TYR A 175 0.13 20.46 -4.32
N SER A 176 -0.74 21.04 -3.50
CA SER A 176 -0.37 21.94 -2.40
C SER A 176 0.45 21.23 -1.32
N CYS A 177 0.22 19.94 -1.13
CA CYS A 177 0.94 19.08 -0.19
C CYS A 177 2.39 18.79 -0.62
N GLY A 178 2.73 19.00 -1.89
CA GLY A 178 4.09 18.85 -2.40
C GLY A 178 4.59 17.40 -2.50
N ARG A 179 3.70 16.41 -2.44
CA ARG A 179 4.04 14.97 -2.46
C ARG A 179 4.93 14.62 -3.66
N GLU A 180 4.50 14.95 -4.88
CA GLU A 180 5.27 14.63 -6.09
C GLU A 180 6.65 15.28 -6.12
N GLN A 181 6.73 16.54 -5.67
CA GLN A 181 7.99 17.27 -5.62
C GLN A 181 8.97 16.58 -4.65
N ARG A 182 8.48 16.19 -3.48
CA ARG A 182 9.31 15.51 -2.48
C ARG A 182 9.77 14.14 -2.96
N ILE A 183 8.90 13.33 -3.54
CA ILE A 183 9.24 12.01 -4.11
C ILE A 183 10.33 12.15 -5.19
N LYS A 184 10.21 13.14 -6.08
CA LYS A 184 11.24 13.44 -7.10
C LYS A 184 12.58 13.82 -6.48
N GLN A 185 12.59 14.56 -5.37
CA GLN A 185 13.83 14.93 -4.66
C GLN A 185 14.50 13.71 -4.01
N LEU A 186 13.73 12.81 -3.42
CA LEU A 186 14.24 11.62 -2.74
C LEU A 186 14.95 10.65 -3.68
N ARG A 187 14.53 10.55 -4.94
CA ARG A 187 15.12 9.65 -5.96
C ARG A 187 15.32 8.21 -5.46
N ILE A 188 14.32 7.69 -4.73
CA ILE A 188 14.38 6.31 -4.23
C ILE A 188 14.59 5.36 -5.40
N ASN A 189 15.74 4.66 -5.40
CA ASN A 189 16.10 3.70 -6.44
C ASN A 189 16.01 2.29 -5.89
N LEU A 190 15.07 1.52 -6.41
CA LEU A 190 14.79 0.14 -6.03
C LEU A 190 14.99 -0.85 -7.20
N ARG A 191 15.93 -0.53 -8.11
CA ARG A 191 16.35 -1.43 -9.20
C ARG A 191 17.24 -2.56 -8.69
#